data_de21e530248c6bef215ff71db6e9a70d
#
_entry.id   de21e530248c6bef215ff71db6e9a70d
#
_cell.length_a   1.000
_cell.length_b   1.000
_cell.length_c   1.000
_cell.angle_alpha   90.00
_cell.angle_beta   90.00
_cell.angle_gamma   90.00
#
_symmetry.space_group_name_H-M   'P 1'
#
loop_
_entity.id
_entity.type
_entity.pdbx_description
1 polymer ?
#
loop_
_entity_poly.entity_id
_entity_poly.type
_entity_poly.pdbx_seq_one_letter_code
_entity_poly.pdbx_strand_id
1 'polypeptide(L)'
;MEQYAIRGGNPLVGDVEIGGAKNAALPILAASTMTDETVYIDNMPDVRDTNVMLEAMQDIGMTVKRADRHKVILNAGTIGNFVIEGEGVKKIRASYYFLGALLGKYKNAEVVLPGGCDIGSRAIDQHIKGFRALGAEVTIEYGFIKARAERLVGGHIYMDVVSVGATINVMMAAALAEGVTIIENAAKEPHVVDVANFLNSMGANIKGAGTDVIRIKGVSSLHGTEYTIIPDQIEAGTFMFAAAVTKGDVTVKNVIPKHLESITAKLLEIGCEVEEADDCVRVVASKPLQHTQVKTLPYPGFPTDMQPQITVALALAKGTSIVTESIFENRFKYVDELTRMGANIKVEGNTAIIDGVTKYTGASLSSPDLRAGAALVLAALAAEGVSVVDDIKYIERGYEDFHLKLRSLGAQIDLVQTEKDFRKFQLKTG
;
A
#
# COMPACT_ATOMS: atom_id res chain seq x y z
N MET A 1 3.85 -13.84 -21.30
CA MET A 1 3.57 -13.00 -20.11
C MET A 1 4.90 -12.63 -19.49
N GLU A 2 5.02 -11.45 -18.91
CA GLU A 2 6.26 -11.05 -18.24
C GLU A 2 6.38 -11.75 -16.89
N GLN A 3 7.61 -12.19 -16.59
CA GLN A 3 7.97 -12.94 -15.39
C GLN A 3 9.30 -12.40 -14.86
N TYR A 4 9.55 -12.55 -13.57
CA TYR A 4 10.90 -12.37 -13.03
C TYR A 4 11.64 -13.71 -12.99
N ALA A 5 12.80 -13.77 -13.64
CA ALA A 5 13.79 -14.83 -13.44
C ALA A 5 14.79 -14.35 -12.38
N ILE A 6 15.00 -15.17 -11.35
CA ILE A 6 15.79 -14.78 -10.18
C ILE A 6 16.74 -15.93 -9.85
N ARG A 7 18.04 -15.62 -9.78
CA ARG A 7 19.04 -16.51 -9.15
C ARG A 7 19.32 -15.99 -7.76
N GLY A 8 18.96 -16.75 -6.76
CA GLY A 8 19.14 -16.41 -5.37
C GLY A 8 20.53 -16.79 -4.83
N GLY A 9 20.71 -16.56 -3.54
CA GLY A 9 21.93 -16.92 -2.79
C GLY A 9 22.98 -15.80 -2.67
N ASN A 10 22.73 -14.62 -3.27
CA ASN A 10 23.64 -13.48 -3.17
C ASN A 10 23.13 -12.48 -2.12
N PRO A 11 23.99 -12.01 -1.19
CA PRO A 11 23.63 -10.91 -0.29
C PRO A 11 23.32 -9.64 -1.09
N LEU A 12 22.28 -8.93 -0.68
CA LEU A 12 21.99 -7.59 -1.20
C LEU A 12 22.81 -6.56 -0.42
N VAL A 13 23.49 -5.68 -1.12
CA VAL A 13 24.38 -4.67 -0.50
C VAL A 13 24.23 -3.35 -1.24
N GLY A 14 24.10 -2.25 -0.51
CA GLY A 14 24.07 -0.90 -1.04
C GLY A 14 22.89 -0.08 -0.58
N ASP A 15 22.66 1.01 -1.30
CA ASP A 15 21.62 1.99 -0.99
C ASP A 15 20.46 1.87 -1.97
N VAL A 16 19.25 2.09 -1.48
CA VAL A 16 18.05 2.15 -2.32
C VAL A 16 17.20 3.35 -1.92
N GLU A 17 16.78 4.12 -2.91
CA GLU A 17 15.84 5.24 -2.75
C GLU A 17 14.39 4.74 -2.72
N ILE A 18 13.66 5.19 -1.71
CA ILE A 18 12.23 4.87 -1.55
C ILE A 18 11.39 5.94 -2.22
N GLY A 19 10.43 5.52 -3.00
CA GLY A 19 9.49 6.40 -3.70
C GLY A 19 8.33 6.87 -2.83
N GLY A 20 7.41 7.64 -3.44
CA GLY A 20 6.21 8.11 -2.77
C GLY A 20 5.28 6.98 -2.36
N ALA A 21 4.59 7.17 -1.23
CA ALA A 21 3.67 6.19 -0.68
C ALA A 21 2.43 6.03 -1.57
N LYS A 22 2.27 4.87 -2.18
CA LYS A 22 1.09 4.53 -2.98
C LYS A 22 -0.21 4.74 -2.18
N ASN A 23 -0.23 4.28 -0.94
CA ASN A 23 -1.43 4.36 -0.09
C ASN A 23 -1.79 5.80 0.33
N ALA A 24 -0.85 6.75 0.23
CA ALA A 24 -1.11 8.18 0.36
C ALA A 24 -1.47 8.82 -0.99
N ALA A 25 -0.78 8.44 -2.06
CA ALA A 25 -0.99 8.98 -3.40
C ALA A 25 -2.43 8.79 -3.89
N LEU A 26 -2.99 7.59 -3.72
CA LEU A 26 -4.33 7.26 -4.22
C LEU A 26 -5.44 8.15 -3.62
N PRO A 27 -5.54 8.33 -2.29
CA PRO A 27 -6.54 9.25 -1.74
C PRO A 27 -6.21 10.73 -1.99
N ILE A 28 -4.93 11.13 -2.09
CA ILE A 28 -4.53 12.49 -2.44
C ILE A 28 -4.97 12.85 -3.85
N LEU A 29 -4.84 11.91 -4.81
CA LEU A 29 -5.37 12.09 -6.16
C LEU A 29 -6.88 12.31 -6.13
N ALA A 30 -7.64 11.49 -5.42
CA ALA A 30 -9.07 11.67 -5.26
C ALA A 30 -9.40 13.03 -4.61
N ALA A 31 -8.71 13.41 -3.54
CA ALA A 31 -8.91 14.68 -2.83
C ALA A 31 -8.61 15.90 -3.70
N SER A 32 -7.74 15.79 -4.71
CA SER A 32 -7.44 16.88 -5.63
C SER A 32 -8.65 17.28 -6.51
N THR A 33 -9.69 16.43 -6.59
CA THR A 33 -10.96 16.79 -7.25
C THR A 33 -11.77 17.82 -6.46
N MET A 34 -11.40 18.09 -5.20
CA MET A 34 -12.20 18.89 -4.28
C MET A 34 -11.98 20.41 -4.42
N THR A 35 -11.10 20.84 -5.32
CA THR A 35 -10.90 22.27 -5.67
C THR A 35 -10.96 22.48 -7.18
N ASP A 36 -11.37 23.66 -7.63
CA ASP A 36 -11.30 24.06 -9.05
C ASP A 36 -9.93 24.69 -9.39
N GLU A 37 -9.12 24.95 -8.40
CA GLU A 37 -7.79 25.50 -8.59
C GLU A 37 -6.76 24.42 -8.91
N THR A 38 -5.62 24.82 -9.43
CA THR A 38 -4.56 23.88 -9.80
C THR A 38 -3.84 23.32 -8.59
N VAL A 39 -3.64 22.00 -8.59
CA VAL A 39 -2.90 21.25 -7.58
C VAL A 39 -1.64 20.66 -8.22
N TYR A 40 -0.49 20.88 -7.57
CA TYR A 40 0.80 20.31 -7.96
C TYR A 40 1.18 19.24 -6.94
N ILE A 41 1.41 18.03 -7.41
CA ILE A 41 1.80 16.91 -6.53
C ILE A 41 3.17 16.40 -6.96
N ASP A 42 4.09 16.39 -6.01
CA ASP A 42 5.43 15.85 -6.13
C ASP A 42 5.57 14.50 -5.42
N ASN A 43 6.61 13.75 -5.76
CA ASN A 43 6.87 12.40 -5.26
C ASN A 43 5.73 11.41 -5.53
N MET A 44 5.02 11.60 -6.67
CA MET A 44 3.97 10.69 -7.12
C MET A 44 4.59 9.37 -7.58
N PRO A 45 4.27 8.22 -6.98
CA PRO A 45 4.80 6.94 -7.44
C PRO A 45 4.23 6.60 -8.83
N ASP A 46 5.12 6.18 -9.74
CA ASP A 46 4.71 5.72 -11.09
C ASP A 46 4.42 4.22 -11.06
N VAL A 47 3.29 3.88 -10.48
CA VAL A 47 2.80 2.51 -10.36
C VAL A 47 1.43 2.35 -11.03
N ARG A 48 1.06 1.12 -11.32
CA ARG A 48 -0.17 0.84 -12.06
C ARG A 48 -1.43 1.42 -11.41
N ASP A 49 -1.54 1.32 -10.08
CA ASP A 49 -2.73 1.81 -9.36
C ASP A 49 -2.88 3.33 -9.45
N THR A 50 -1.78 4.10 -9.39
CA THR A 50 -1.83 5.57 -9.55
C THR A 50 -2.16 5.97 -10.98
N ASN A 51 -1.66 5.24 -11.98
CA ASN A 51 -1.97 5.49 -13.37
C ASN A 51 -3.46 5.27 -13.67
N VAL A 52 -4.06 4.20 -13.15
CA VAL A 52 -5.52 3.95 -13.28
C VAL A 52 -6.34 5.07 -12.62
N MET A 53 -5.90 5.60 -11.47
CA MET A 53 -6.59 6.74 -10.84
C MET A 53 -6.50 8.00 -11.71
N LEU A 54 -5.34 8.30 -12.29
CA LEU A 54 -5.16 9.44 -13.19
C LEU A 54 -6.01 9.33 -14.46
N GLU A 55 -6.11 8.14 -15.04
CA GLU A 55 -7.02 7.85 -16.16
C GLU A 55 -8.49 8.10 -15.78
N ALA A 56 -8.93 7.56 -14.65
CA ALA A 56 -10.29 7.78 -14.14
C ALA A 56 -10.60 9.26 -13.91
N MET A 57 -9.62 10.05 -13.46
CA MET A 57 -9.77 11.50 -13.30
C MET A 57 -9.94 12.21 -14.65
N GLN A 58 -9.22 11.79 -15.69
CA GLN A 58 -9.42 12.31 -17.05
C GLN A 58 -10.80 11.95 -17.61
N ASP A 59 -11.27 10.72 -17.35
CA ASP A 59 -12.58 10.25 -17.83
C ASP A 59 -13.75 11.07 -17.27
N ILE A 60 -13.62 11.59 -16.05
CA ILE A 60 -14.64 12.48 -15.47
C ILE A 60 -14.49 13.95 -15.89
N GLY A 61 -13.50 14.27 -16.72
CA GLY A 61 -13.28 15.60 -17.28
C GLY A 61 -12.24 16.45 -16.56
N MET A 62 -11.41 15.87 -15.71
CA MET A 62 -10.32 16.57 -15.03
C MET A 62 -9.12 16.76 -15.96
N THR A 63 -8.46 17.90 -15.88
CA THR A 63 -7.20 18.12 -16.58
C THR A 63 -6.07 17.48 -15.76
N VAL A 64 -5.36 16.52 -16.39
CA VAL A 64 -4.23 15.80 -15.81
C VAL A 64 -3.01 15.98 -16.69
N LYS A 65 -1.92 16.52 -16.15
CA LYS A 65 -0.66 16.70 -16.86
C LYS A 65 0.48 16.14 -16.03
N ARG A 66 1.29 15.26 -16.62
CA ARG A 66 2.58 14.87 -16.05
C ARG A 66 3.63 15.91 -16.42
N ALA A 67 4.23 16.55 -15.42
CA ALA A 67 5.37 17.45 -15.62
C ALA A 67 6.68 16.64 -15.75
N ASP A 68 6.79 15.57 -14.95
CA ASP A 68 7.81 14.52 -15.09
C ASP A 68 7.26 13.19 -14.56
N ARG A 69 8.11 12.17 -14.40
CA ARG A 69 7.69 10.83 -13.97
C ARG A 69 6.99 10.84 -12.59
N HIS A 70 7.44 11.69 -11.67
CA HIS A 70 6.98 11.73 -10.29
C HIS A 70 6.25 13.02 -9.92
N LYS A 71 5.94 13.86 -10.92
CA LYS A 71 5.28 15.15 -10.71
C LYS A 71 4.06 15.28 -11.61
N VAL A 72 2.90 15.52 -10.99
CA VAL A 72 1.63 15.71 -11.71
C VAL A 72 1.00 17.05 -11.38
N ILE A 73 0.35 17.63 -12.39
CA ILE A 73 -0.40 18.88 -12.30
C ILE A 73 -1.86 18.56 -12.62
N LEU A 74 -2.75 18.91 -11.70
CA LEU A 74 -4.14 18.52 -11.70
C LEU A 74 -5.04 19.74 -11.62
N ASN A 75 -6.13 19.78 -12.40
CA ASN A 75 -7.14 20.82 -12.30
C ASN A 75 -8.53 20.23 -12.53
N ALA A 76 -9.41 20.42 -11.57
CA ALA A 76 -10.76 19.84 -11.54
C ALA A 76 -11.86 20.81 -12.03
N GLY A 77 -11.50 22.00 -12.51
CA GLY A 77 -12.47 23.03 -12.94
C GLY A 77 -13.36 22.62 -14.11
N THR A 78 -13.04 21.53 -14.81
CA THR A 78 -13.78 21.02 -15.97
C THR A 78 -14.48 19.69 -15.73
N ILE A 79 -14.54 19.21 -14.47
CA ILE A 79 -15.29 17.99 -14.12
C ILE A 79 -16.77 18.19 -14.47
N GLY A 80 -17.31 17.31 -15.29
CA GLY A 80 -18.71 17.32 -15.72
C GLY A 80 -19.44 15.99 -15.48
N ASN A 81 -18.72 14.96 -15.00
CA ASN A 81 -19.25 13.64 -14.71
C ASN A 81 -18.82 13.21 -13.30
N PHE A 82 -19.71 12.53 -12.58
CA PHE A 82 -19.48 12.06 -11.20
C PHE A 82 -19.55 10.53 -11.10
N VAL A 83 -19.47 9.84 -12.24
CA VAL A 83 -19.48 8.38 -12.34
C VAL A 83 -18.06 7.89 -12.59
N ILE A 84 -17.53 7.14 -11.63
CA ILE A 84 -16.23 6.50 -11.74
C ILE A 84 -16.43 5.05 -12.17
N GLU A 85 -16.08 4.75 -13.41
CA GLU A 85 -16.21 3.43 -14.01
C GLU A 85 -15.03 3.12 -14.92
N GLY A 86 -14.97 1.90 -15.43
CA GLY A 86 -13.91 1.44 -16.35
C GLY A 86 -13.26 0.14 -15.89
N GLU A 87 -12.68 -0.58 -16.84
CA GLU A 87 -12.07 -1.89 -16.58
C GLU A 87 -10.85 -1.82 -15.65
N GLY A 88 -10.08 -0.73 -15.70
CA GLY A 88 -8.97 -0.48 -14.78
C GLY A 88 -9.48 -0.23 -13.35
N VAL A 89 -10.48 0.63 -13.22
CA VAL A 89 -11.09 1.03 -11.94
C VAL A 89 -11.69 -0.17 -11.20
N LYS A 90 -12.36 -1.09 -11.91
CA LYS A 90 -12.90 -2.32 -11.31
C LYS A 90 -11.85 -3.20 -10.63
N LYS A 91 -10.57 -3.05 -11.00
CA LYS A 91 -9.46 -3.84 -10.48
C LYS A 91 -8.78 -3.22 -9.26
N ILE A 92 -9.10 -1.96 -8.94
CA ILE A 92 -8.50 -1.24 -7.81
C ILE A 92 -9.58 -0.76 -6.82
N ARG A 93 -9.41 -1.08 -5.54
CA ARG A 93 -10.36 -0.62 -4.50
C ARG A 93 -10.18 0.85 -4.15
N ALA A 94 -9.05 1.43 -4.51
CA ALA A 94 -8.76 2.84 -4.28
C ALA A 94 -9.76 3.79 -4.96
N SER A 95 -10.49 3.32 -5.98
CA SER A 95 -11.59 4.05 -6.60
C SER A 95 -12.66 4.52 -5.59
N TYR A 96 -12.79 3.84 -4.46
CA TYR A 96 -13.69 4.25 -3.38
C TYR A 96 -13.35 5.61 -2.77
N TYR A 97 -12.10 6.08 -2.87
CA TYR A 97 -11.73 7.41 -2.39
C TYR A 97 -12.45 8.53 -3.15
N PHE A 98 -12.86 8.30 -4.40
CA PHE A 98 -13.70 9.26 -5.12
C PHE A 98 -15.07 9.45 -4.48
N LEU A 99 -15.60 8.47 -3.73
CA LEU A 99 -16.88 8.63 -3.04
C LEU A 99 -16.85 9.83 -2.09
N GLY A 100 -15.89 9.85 -1.17
CA GLY A 100 -15.77 10.94 -0.20
C GLY A 100 -15.43 12.27 -0.83
N ALA A 101 -14.52 12.28 -1.81
CA ALA A 101 -14.08 13.49 -2.48
C ALA A 101 -15.19 14.14 -3.32
N LEU A 102 -15.84 13.38 -4.19
CA LEU A 102 -16.93 13.89 -5.05
C LEU A 102 -18.19 14.21 -4.26
N LEU A 103 -18.55 13.38 -3.25
CA LEU A 103 -19.66 13.68 -2.36
C LEU A 103 -19.42 14.97 -1.59
N GLY A 104 -18.19 15.20 -1.09
CA GLY A 104 -17.83 16.40 -0.36
C GLY A 104 -18.03 17.66 -1.19
N LYS A 105 -17.54 17.70 -2.40
CA LYS A 105 -17.61 18.89 -3.26
C LYS A 105 -18.92 19.00 -4.04
N TYR A 106 -19.32 17.92 -4.73
CA TYR A 106 -20.41 17.94 -5.70
C TYR A 106 -21.74 17.41 -5.16
N LYS A 107 -21.75 16.85 -3.94
CA LYS A 107 -22.90 16.20 -3.31
C LYS A 107 -23.47 15.02 -4.12
N ASN A 108 -22.66 14.50 -5.04
CA ASN A 108 -23.02 13.39 -5.92
C ASN A 108 -21.76 12.60 -6.30
N ALA A 109 -21.80 11.30 -6.07
CA ALA A 109 -20.75 10.37 -6.44
C ALA A 109 -21.33 9.00 -6.78
N GLU A 110 -20.91 8.43 -7.90
CA GLU A 110 -21.19 7.05 -8.26
C GLU A 110 -19.88 6.35 -8.58
N VAL A 111 -19.60 5.24 -7.93
CA VAL A 111 -18.37 4.48 -8.13
C VAL A 111 -18.73 3.02 -8.37
N VAL A 112 -18.19 2.45 -9.45
CA VAL A 112 -18.37 1.03 -9.75
C VAL A 112 -17.77 0.19 -8.63
N LEU A 113 -18.51 -0.85 -8.20
CA LEU A 113 -18.01 -1.81 -7.23
C LEU A 113 -16.79 -2.51 -7.80
N PRO A 114 -15.62 -2.39 -7.19
CA PRO A 114 -14.45 -3.14 -7.62
C PRO A 114 -14.68 -4.62 -7.39
N GLY A 115 -14.18 -5.44 -8.30
CA GLY A 115 -14.11 -6.89 -8.14
C GLY A 115 -13.35 -7.26 -6.86
N GLY A 116 -13.63 -8.44 -6.33
CA GLY A 116 -13.04 -8.91 -5.08
C GLY A 116 -11.51 -8.88 -5.08
N CYS A 117 -10.92 -8.41 -4.00
CA CYS A 117 -9.53 -8.67 -3.70
C CYS A 117 -9.45 -10.01 -2.97
N ASP A 118 -8.60 -10.90 -3.41
CA ASP A 118 -8.52 -12.28 -2.88
C ASP A 118 -8.02 -12.42 -1.44
N ILE A 119 -7.73 -11.31 -0.75
CA ILE A 119 -7.19 -11.30 0.62
C ILE A 119 -8.26 -11.23 1.73
N GLY A 120 -9.55 -11.19 1.38
CA GLY A 120 -10.66 -11.19 2.34
C GLY A 120 -11.76 -10.19 2.04
N SER A 121 -12.85 -10.30 2.79
CA SER A 121 -13.98 -9.37 2.73
C SER A 121 -13.54 -7.97 3.18
N ARG A 122 -13.76 -6.97 2.34
CA ARG A 122 -13.52 -5.56 2.67
C ARG A 122 -14.83 -4.82 2.58
N ALA A 123 -15.63 -5.00 3.62
CA ALA A 123 -16.92 -4.35 3.72
C ALA A 123 -16.79 -2.83 3.65
N ILE A 124 -17.78 -2.16 3.07
CA ILE A 124 -17.89 -0.70 2.98
C ILE A 124 -18.93 -0.14 3.95
N ASP A 125 -19.35 -0.95 4.90
CA ASP A 125 -20.33 -0.59 5.92
C ASP A 125 -19.93 0.67 6.70
N GLN A 126 -18.66 0.79 7.07
CA GLN A 126 -18.16 1.97 7.79
C GLN A 126 -18.15 3.23 6.91
N HIS A 127 -17.88 3.11 5.60
CA HIS A 127 -18.03 4.21 4.64
C HIS A 127 -19.49 4.67 4.57
N ILE A 128 -20.41 3.74 4.40
CA ILE A 128 -21.85 4.01 4.32
C ILE A 128 -22.35 4.65 5.61
N LYS A 129 -21.95 4.10 6.77
CA LYS A 129 -22.27 4.65 8.09
C LYS A 129 -21.82 6.11 8.22
N GLY A 130 -20.58 6.39 7.85
CA GLY A 130 -20.02 7.74 7.92
C GLY A 130 -20.71 8.72 6.99
N PHE A 131 -20.97 8.36 5.74
CA PHE A 131 -21.67 9.23 4.79
C PHE A 131 -23.11 9.52 5.21
N ARG A 132 -23.85 8.49 5.71
CA ARG A 132 -25.20 8.67 6.23
C ARG A 132 -25.22 9.57 7.45
N ALA A 133 -24.24 9.49 8.33
CA ALA A 133 -24.12 10.36 9.49
C ALA A 133 -23.90 11.83 9.10
N LEU A 134 -23.29 12.10 7.92
CA LEU A 134 -23.19 13.43 7.35
C LEU A 134 -24.44 13.88 6.58
N GLY A 135 -25.49 13.05 6.49
CA GLY A 135 -26.74 13.36 5.81
C GLY A 135 -26.83 12.91 4.36
N ALA A 136 -25.91 12.06 3.90
CA ALA A 136 -26.00 11.51 2.55
C ALA A 136 -26.92 10.29 2.48
N GLU A 137 -27.61 10.16 1.37
CA GLU A 137 -28.25 8.91 0.94
C GLU A 137 -27.22 8.05 0.22
N VAL A 138 -27.09 6.79 0.62
CA VAL A 138 -26.17 5.83 0.00
C VAL A 138 -26.92 4.57 -0.37
N THR A 139 -26.84 4.21 -1.65
CA THR A 139 -27.45 2.99 -2.21
C THR A 139 -26.40 2.17 -2.98
N ILE A 140 -26.66 0.87 -3.12
CA ILE A 140 -25.89 -0.03 -3.98
C ILE A 140 -26.85 -0.58 -5.01
N GLU A 141 -26.67 -0.16 -6.26
CA GLU A 141 -27.56 -0.49 -7.36
C GLU A 141 -26.77 -0.71 -8.66
N TYR A 142 -27.16 -1.72 -9.43
CA TYR A 142 -26.58 -2.02 -10.75
C TYR A 142 -25.04 -2.16 -10.74
N GLY A 143 -24.47 -2.62 -9.64
CA GLY A 143 -23.01 -2.75 -9.48
C GLY A 143 -22.28 -1.44 -9.17
N PHE A 144 -22.99 -0.39 -8.76
CA PHE A 144 -22.43 0.88 -8.33
C PHE A 144 -22.79 1.19 -6.89
N ILE A 145 -21.89 1.87 -6.19
CA ILE A 145 -22.21 2.60 -4.97
C ILE A 145 -22.54 4.03 -5.39
N LYS A 146 -23.72 4.51 -4.96
CA LYS A 146 -24.21 5.86 -5.21
C LYS A 146 -24.35 6.60 -3.90
N ALA A 147 -23.73 7.76 -3.78
CA ALA A 147 -23.82 8.62 -2.62
C ALA A 147 -24.29 10.01 -3.06
N ARG A 148 -25.36 10.51 -2.48
CA ARG A 148 -25.99 11.79 -2.80
C ARG A 148 -26.41 12.54 -1.56
N ALA A 149 -26.35 13.85 -1.59
CA ALA A 149 -26.85 14.72 -0.53
C ALA A 149 -27.30 16.07 -1.11
N GLU A 150 -28.32 16.67 -0.54
CA GLU A 150 -28.63 18.08 -0.79
C GLU A 150 -27.59 18.97 -0.10
N ARG A 151 -27.27 18.61 1.12
CA ARG A 151 -26.20 19.24 1.93
C ARG A 151 -25.57 18.19 2.83
N LEU A 152 -24.32 18.40 3.20
CA LEU A 152 -23.62 17.61 4.20
C LEU A 152 -23.52 18.43 5.50
N VAL A 153 -23.86 17.82 6.62
CA VAL A 153 -23.83 18.43 7.94
C VAL A 153 -22.96 17.60 8.85
N GLY A 154 -22.02 18.26 9.54
CA GLY A 154 -21.13 17.60 10.50
C GLY A 154 -21.90 16.88 11.60
N GLY A 155 -21.29 15.86 12.13
CA GLY A 155 -21.84 15.02 13.17
C GLY A 155 -20.79 14.21 13.91
N HIS A 156 -21.22 13.43 14.87
CA HIS A 156 -20.38 12.52 15.62
C HIS A 156 -20.44 11.11 15.00
N ILE A 157 -19.29 10.60 14.63
CA ILE A 157 -19.16 9.32 13.90
C ILE A 157 -18.21 8.42 14.67
N TYR A 158 -18.75 7.32 15.22
CA TYR A 158 -17.96 6.26 15.84
C TYR A 158 -17.74 5.14 14.83
N MET A 159 -16.49 4.81 14.54
CA MET A 159 -16.11 3.67 13.68
C MET A 159 -16.19 2.39 14.51
N ASP A 160 -17.03 1.44 14.13
CA ASP A 160 -17.15 0.15 14.85
C ASP A 160 -15.87 -0.68 14.76
N VAL A 161 -15.15 -0.51 13.66
CA VAL A 161 -13.80 -1.05 13.45
C VAL A 161 -12.90 0.03 12.87
N VAL A 162 -11.61 -0.04 13.18
CA VAL A 162 -10.61 0.86 12.59
C VAL A 162 -10.53 0.57 11.10
N SER A 163 -10.90 1.55 10.28
CA SER A 163 -10.89 1.45 8.83
C SER A 163 -10.18 2.65 8.20
N VAL A 164 -9.06 2.39 7.54
CA VAL A 164 -8.29 3.42 6.80
C VAL A 164 -9.16 4.06 5.72
N GLY A 165 -9.79 3.23 4.88
CA GLY A 165 -10.59 3.71 3.76
C GLY A 165 -11.79 4.54 4.21
N ALA A 166 -12.50 4.11 5.24
CA ALA A 166 -13.65 4.85 5.78
C ALA A 166 -13.20 6.15 6.46
N THR A 167 -12.14 6.11 7.26
CA THR A 167 -11.58 7.32 7.91
C THR A 167 -11.25 8.40 6.87
N ILE A 168 -10.51 8.04 5.83
CA ILE A 168 -10.12 8.99 4.76
C ILE A 168 -11.33 9.49 3.99
N ASN A 169 -12.25 8.61 3.59
CA ASN A 169 -13.45 9.00 2.83
C ASN A 169 -14.35 9.96 3.62
N VAL A 170 -14.60 9.65 4.88
CA VAL A 170 -15.40 10.51 5.75
C VAL A 170 -14.69 11.84 6.01
N MET A 171 -13.39 11.82 6.21
CA MET A 171 -12.58 13.04 6.39
C MET A 171 -12.67 13.96 5.17
N MET A 172 -12.58 13.42 3.95
CA MET A 172 -12.76 14.21 2.72
C MET A 172 -14.16 14.79 2.62
N ALA A 173 -15.21 14.00 2.80
CA ALA A 173 -16.59 14.48 2.74
C ALA A 173 -16.87 15.54 3.81
N ALA A 174 -16.36 15.36 5.03
CA ALA A 174 -16.55 16.27 6.15
C ALA A 174 -15.78 17.59 6.01
N ALA A 175 -14.71 17.63 5.22
CA ALA A 175 -13.92 18.85 5.02
C ALA A 175 -14.74 20.01 4.42
N LEU A 176 -15.80 19.71 3.65
CA LEU A 176 -16.72 20.66 3.04
C LEU A 176 -18.15 20.57 3.60
N ALA A 177 -18.36 19.83 4.70
CA ALA A 177 -19.65 19.75 5.37
C ALA A 177 -19.89 20.97 6.28
N GLU A 178 -21.15 21.32 6.51
CA GLU A 178 -21.51 22.39 7.43
C GLU A 178 -21.22 21.97 8.89
N GLY A 179 -20.62 22.86 9.68
CA GLY A 179 -20.39 22.63 11.12
C GLY A 179 -19.15 21.79 11.42
N VAL A 180 -19.24 20.95 12.43
CA VAL A 180 -18.12 20.16 12.96
C VAL A 180 -18.42 18.66 12.88
N THR A 181 -17.47 17.92 12.37
CA THR A 181 -17.49 16.44 12.39
C THR A 181 -16.43 15.93 13.36
N ILE A 182 -16.79 14.93 14.16
CA ILE A 182 -15.86 14.19 15.03
C ILE A 182 -15.89 12.74 14.61
N ILE A 183 -14.73 12.20 14.23
CA ILE A 183 -14.55 10.78 13.92
C ILE A 183 -13.82 10.15 15.10
N GLU A 184 -14.45 9.17 15.77
CA GLU A 184 -13.85 8.38 16.85
C GLU A 184 -13.48 6.98 16.35
N ASN A 185 -12.50 6.38 17.00
CA ASN A 185 -11.88 5.12 16.58
C ASN A 185 -11.34 5.19 15.14
N ALA A 186 -10.77 6.34 14.80
CA ALA A 186 -10.19 6.63 13.49
C ALA A 186 -8.91 5.82 13.26
N ALA A 187 -8.60 5.54 12.00
CA ALA A 187 -7.31 4.99 11.59
C ALA A 187 -6.20 6.03 11.79
N LYS A 188 -5.00 5.56 12.17
CA LYS A 188 -3.85 6.40 12.56
C LYS A 188 -2.66 6.29 11.63
N GLU A 189 -2.78 5.52 10.57
CA GLU A 189 -1.72 5.23 9.62
C GLU A 189 -1.09 6.51 9.06
N PRO A 190 0.23 6.52 8.77
CA PRO A 190 0.91 7.70 8.24
C PRO A 190 0.26 8.32 7.02
N HIS A 191 -0.31 7.50 6.13
CA HIS A 191 -1.01 8.00 4.95
C HIS A 191 -2.37 8.64 5.27
N VAL A 192 -3.02 8.32 6.38
CA VAL A 192 -4.20 9.06 6.87
C VAL A 192 -3.80 10.48 7.29
N VAL A 193 -2.68 10.58 8.00
CA VAL A 193 -2.10 11.88 8.40
C VAL A 193 -1.70 12.70 7.17
N ASP A 194 -1.10 12.06 6.18
CA ASP A 194 -0.67 12.71 4.95
C ASP A 194 -1.84 13.30 4.15
N VAL A 195 -2.95 12.56 4.04
CA VAL A 195 -4.19 13.08 3.43
C VAL A 195 -4.76 14.27 4.21
N ALA A 196 -4.76 14.20 5.54
CA ALA A 196 -5.19 15.33 6.38
C ALA A 196 -4.31 16.57 6.17
N ASN A 197 -2.99 16.39 6.10
CA ASN A 197 -2.04 17.46 5.82
C ASN A 197 -2.25 18.05 4.42
N PHE A 198 -2.49 17.18 3.41
CA PHE A 198 -2.82 17.62 2.06
C PHE A 198 -4.09 18.47 2.04
N LEU A 199 -5.17 18.00 2.64
CA LEU A 199 -6.43 18.76 2.73
C LEU A 199 -6.25 20.08 3.49
N ASN A 200 -5.49 20.10 4.59
CA ASN A 200 -5.17 21.31 5.34
C ASN A 200 -4.33 22.30 4.51
N SER A 201 -3.42 21.81 3.66
CA SER A 201 -2.68 22.66 2.73
C SER A 201 -3.58 23.30 1.67
N MET A 202 -4.75 22.70 1.40
CA MET A 202 -5.80 23.25 0.53
C MET A 202 -6.79 24.17 1.29
N GLY A 203 -6.58 24.42 2.57
CA GLY A 203 -7.44 25.29 3.39
C GLY A 203 -8.47 24.57 4.25
N ALA A 204 -8.47 23.26 4.35
CA ALA A 204 -9.31 22.52 5.28
C ALA A 204 -8.90 22.77 6.74
N ASN A 205 -9.78 22.43 7.67
CA ASN A 205 -9.53 22.56 9.11
C ASN A 205 -9.71 21.18 9.78
N ILE A 206 -8.67 20.38 9.73
CA ILE A 206 -8.61 19.01 10.24
C ILE A 206 -7.58 18.95 11.35
N LYS A 207 -7.96 18.46 12.53
CA LYS A 207 -7.11 18.27 13.70
C LYS A 207 -7.24 16.86 14.25
N GLY A 208 -6.17 16.35 14.85
CA GLY A 208 -6.14 15.04 15.51
C GLY A 208 -5.86 13.87 14.57
N ALA A 209 -5.55 14.09 13.29
CA ALA A 209 -5.07 13.01 12.41
C ALA A 209 -3.80 12.37 13.01
N GLY A 210 -3.74 11.04 12.99
CA GLY A 210 -2.70 10.26 13.67
C GLY A 210 -3.08 9.87 15.11
N THR A 211 -4.23 10.33 15.59
CA THR A 211 -4.84 9.88 16.85
C THR A 211 -6.15 9.13 16.56
N ASP A 212 -6.77 8.56 17.58
CA ASP A 212 -8.05 7.86 17.45
C ASP A 212 -9.27 8.80 17.32
N VAL A 213 -9.08 10.12 17.49
CA VAL A 213 -10.13 11.12 17.34
C VAL A 213 -9.70 12.20 16.36
N ILE A 214 -10.44 12.33 15.25
CA ILE A 214 -10.24 13.37 14.26
C ILE A 214 -11.39 14.37 14.34
N ARG A 215 -11.07 15.65 14.48
CA ARG A 215 -12.01 16.77 14.48
C ARG A 215 -11.86 17.57 13.20
N ILE A 216 -12.97 17.75 12.49
CA ILE A 216 -13.01 18.48 11.22
C ILE A 216 -14.04 19.59 11.34
N LYS A 217 -13.58 20.83 11.17
CA LYS A 217 -14.48 21.98 10.99
C LYS A 217 -14.61 22.22 9.50
N GLY A 218 -15.79 22.01 8.96
CA GLY A 218 -16.04 22.21 7.54
C GLY A 218 -15.77 23.64 7.09
N VAL A 219 -15.29 23.77 5.86
CA VAL A 219 -15.02 25.06 5.20
C VAL A 219 -15.89 25.19 3.95
N SER A 220 -16.07 26.41 3.46
CA SER A 220 -16.92 26.68 2.28
C SER A 220 -16.28 26.26 0.96
N SER A 221 -14.96 26.27 0.89
CA SER A 221 -14.20 25.92 -0.32
C SER A 221 -12.76 25.53 0.04
N LEU A 222 -12.13 24.79 -0.85
CA LEU A 222 -10.72 24.47 -0.84
C LEU A 222 -10.03 25.17 -2.01
N HIS A 223 -8.75 25.48 -1.85
CA HIS A 223 -7.92 26.13 -2.87
C HIS A 223 -6.82 25.20 -3.39
N GLY A 224 -6.13 25.60 -4.45
CA GLY A 224 -4.98 24.89 -4.98
C GLY A 224 -3.79 24.85 -4.01
N THR A 225 -2.90 23.90 -4.22
CA THR A 225 -1.71 23.71 -3.38
C THR A 225 -0.57 23.06 -4.17
N GLU A 226 0.64 23.17 -3.63
CA GLU A 226 1.78 22.32 -3.97
C GLU A 226 2.01 21.37 -2.79
N TYR A 227 2.14 20.08 -3.08
CA TYR A 227 2.26 19.07 -2.04
C TYR A 227 3.21 17.93 -2.44
N THR A 228 4.02 17.49 -1.51
CA THR A 228 4.92 16.33 -1.68
C THR A 228 4.40 15.15 -0.87
N ILE A 229 4.16 14.02 -1.53
CA ILE A 229 3.70 12.78 -0.90
C ILE A 229 4.82 12.20 -0.02
N ILE A 230 4.45 11.67 1.16
CA ILE A 230 5.39 10.99 2.06
C ILE A 230 6.02 9.75 1.41
N PRO A 231 7.23 9.34 1.84
CA PRO A 231 7.84 8.09 1.39
C PRO A 231 7.02 6.85 1.77
N ASP A 232 7.10 5.81 0.94
CA ASP A 232 6.37 4.55 1.13
C ASP A 232 7.03 3.67 2.21
N GLN A 233 6.39 3.58 3.38
CA GLN A 233 6.85 2.73 4.47
C GLN A 233 6.83 1.23 4.14
N ILE A 234 5.94 0.80 3.25
CA ILE A 234 5.82 -0.62 2.89
C ILE A 234 6.89 -1.01 1.87
N GLU A 235 7.18 -0.14 0.90
CA GLU A 235 8.35 -0.32 0.01
C GLU A 235 9.63 -0.37 0.85
N ALA A 236 9.83 0.58 1.75
CA ALA A 236 10.98 0.63 2.65
C ALA A 236 11.11 -0.67 3.46
N GLY A 237 10.04 -1.09 4.15
CA GLY A 237 10.02 -2.33 4.92
C GLY A 237 10.32 -3.57 4.07
N THR A 238 9.85 -3.61 2.82
CA THR A 238 10.12 -4.71 1.88
C THR A 238 11.62 -4.82 1.59
N PHE A 239 12.31 -3.70 1.33
CA PHE A 239 13.77 -3.69 1.14
C PHE A 239 14.55 -3.98 2.43
N MET A 240 14.03 -3.57 3.58
CA MET A 240 14.62 -3.93 4.89
C MET A 240 14.56 -5.46 5.11
N PHE A 241 13.43 -6.11 4.79
CA PHE A 241 13.34 -7.57 4.83
C PHE A 241 14.13 -8.26 3.72
N ALA A 242 14.31 -7.63 2.56
CA ALA A 242 15.21 -8.14 1.53
C ALA A 242 16.65 -8.27 2.06
N ALA A 243 17.15 -7.29 2.80
CA ALA A 243 18.44 -7.38 3.50
C ALA A 243 18.45 -8.55 4.50
N ALA A 244 17.39 -8.68 5.32
CA ALA A 244 17.30 -9.72 6.34
C ALA A 244 17.39 -11.14 5.74
N VAL A 245 16.63 -11.44 4.69
CA VAL A 245 16.56 -12.79 4.11
C VAL A 245 17.76 -13.16 3.24
N THR A 246 18.47 -12.17 2.71
CA THR A 246 19.65 -12.40 1.86
C THR A 246 20.98 -12.29 2.60
N LYS A 247 20.95 -12.13 3.92
CA LYS A 247 22.15 -11.87 4.76
C LYS A 247 22.92 -10.63 4.26
N GLY A 248 22.15 -9.60 3.91
CA GLY A 248 22.64 -8.40 3.25
C GLY A 248 22.97 -7.25 4.20
N ASP A 249 23.33 -6.13 3.59
CA ASP A 249 23.62 -4.85 4.21
C ASP A 249 23.04 -3.75 3.32
N VAL A 250 21.83 -3.30 3.63
CA VAL A 250 21.07 -2.36 2.79
C VAL A 250 20.67 -1.13 3.58
N THR A 251 20.92 0.03 3.00
CA THR A 251 20.43 1.31 3.50
C THR A 251 19.23 1.76 2.64
N VAL A 252 18.06 1.86 3.26
CA VAL A 252 16.89 2.47 2.64
C VAL A 252 16.93 3.97 2.89
N LYS A 253 16.89 4.77 1.82
CA LYS A 253 16.95 6.22 1.85
C LYS A 253 15.63 6.87 1.48
N ASN A 254 15.48 8.17 1.79
CA ASN A 254 14.23 8.89 1.61
C ASN A 254 13.08 8.20 2.37
N VAL A 255 13.27 8.01 3.66
CA VAL A 255 12.27 7.41 4.55
C VAL A 255 12.02 8.29 5.77
N ILE A 256 10.93 8.04 6.44
CA ILE A 256 10.64 8.62 7.76
C ILE A 256 10.76 7.47 8.77
N PRO A 257 11.87 7.37 9.52
CA PRO A 257 12.15 6.21 10.40
C PRO A 257 11.03 5.95 11.41
N LYS A 258 10.37 7.01 11.87
CA LYS A 258 9.21 6.88 12.78
C LYS A 258 8.06 6.08 12.19
N HIS A 259 7.87 6.09 10.88
CA HIS A 259 6.85 5.28 10.22
C HIS A 259 7.21 3.78 10.16
N LEU A 260 8.46 3.44 10.44
CA LEU A 260 9.02 2.08 10.35
C LEU A 260 9.22 1.42 11.72
N GLU A 261 8.83 2.05 12.84
CA GLU A 261 9.14 1.60 14.20
C GLU A 261 8.74 0.13 14.45
N SER A 262 7.54 -0.29 14.05
CA SER A 262 7.09 -1.67 14.26
C SER A 262 7.86 -2.68 13.39
N ILE A 263 8.30 -2.27 12.21
CA ILE A 263 9.12 -3.07 11.28
C ILE A 263 10.53 -3.19 11.84
N THR A 264 11.14 -2.08 12.24
CA THR A 264 12.45 -2.02 12.89
C THR A 264 12.48 -2.90 14.16
N ALA A 265 11.46 -2.80 15.01
CA ALA A 265 11.36 -3.60 16.21
C ALA A 265 11.40 -5.11 15.92
N LYS A 266 10.68 -5.57 14.91
CA LYS A 266 10.66 -6.97 14.52
C LYS A 266 11.97 -7.43 13.87
N LEU A 267 12.62 -6.59 13.07
CA LEU A 267 13.94 -6.88 12.53
C LEU A 267 15.00 -7.04 13.63
N LEU A 268 14.97 -6.19 14.65
CA LEU A 268 15.84 -6.31 15.83
C LEU A 268 15.54 -7.61 16.61
N GLU A 269 14.26 -7.94 16.83
CA GLU A 269 13.86 -9.19 17.52
C GLU A 269 14.38 -10.45 16.81
N ILE A 270 14.36 -10.47 15.48
CA ILE A 270 14.84 -11.61 14.70
C ILE A 270 16.37 -11.62 14.51
N GLY A 271 17.08 -10.64 15.09
CA GLY A 271 18.54 -10.65 15.18
C GLY A 271 19.27 -9.82 14.12
N CYS A 272 18.58 -8.98 13.35
CA CYS A 272 19.21 -7.99 12.47
C CYS A 272 19.77 -6.81 13.30
N GLU A 273 20.79 -6.18 12.77
CA GLU A 273 21.28 -4.88 13.26
C GLU A 273 20.54 -3.80 12.45
N VAL A 274 20.02 -2.77 13.12
CA VAL A 274 19.30 -1.68 12.49
C VAL A 274 19.85 -0.36 13.00
N GLU A 275 20.28 0.50 12.09
CA GLU A 275 20.78 1.85 12.36
C GLU A 275 19.85 2.86 11.71
N GLU A 276 19.33 3.79 12.50
CA GLU A 276 18.43 4.86 12.04
C GLU A 276 19.17 6.19 11.99
N ALA A 277 18.95 6.96 10.92
CA ALA A 277 19.35 8.36 10.79
C ALA A 277 18.12 9.21 10.46
N ASP A 278 18.29 10.48 10.12
CA ASP A 278 17.18 11.41 9.94
C ASP A 278 16.22 11.00 8.80
N ASP A 279 16.76 10.50 7.70
CA ASP A 279 16.01 10.15 6.49
C ASP A 279 16.39 8.78 5.89
N CYS A 280 17.09 7.95 6.64
CA CYS A 280 17.47 6.62 6.20
C CYS A 280 17.53 5.61 7.33
N VAL A 281 17.42 4.32 6.97
CA VAL A 281 17.54 3.18 7.87
C VAL A 281 18.42 2.14 7.20
N ARG A 282 19.48 1.71 7.89
CA ARG A 282 20.37 0.64 7.46
C ARG A 282 20.05 -0.66 8.20
N VAL A 283 19.92 -1.75 7.47
CA VAL A 283 19.69 -3.09 8.01
C VAL A 283 20.82 -4.00 7.63
N VAL A 284 21.42 -4.64 8.62
CA VAL A 284 22.51 -5.62 8.44
C VAL A 284 22.10 -6.95 9.05
N ALA A 285 22.14 -8.02 8.25
CA ALA A 285 21.81 -9.37 8.69
C ALA A 285 23.08 -10.25 8.74
N SER A 286 23.93 -10.01 9.69
CA SER A 286 25.21 -10.71 9.88
C SER A 286 25.08 -12.06 10.60
N LYS A 287 23.96 -12.30 11.28
CA LYS A 287 23.69 -13.47 12.13
C LYS A 287 22.49 -14.27 11.61
N PRO A 288 22.38 -15.57 11.94
CA PRO A 288 21.19 -16.34 11.62
C PRO A 288 19.96 -15.74 12.29
N LEU A 289 18.87 -15.65 11.51
CA LEU A 289 17.60 -15.13 12.00
C LEU A 289 17.04 -16.00 13.14
N GLN A 290 16.34 -15.36 14.07
CA GLN A 290 15.73 -15.98 15.24
C GLN A 290 14.21 -15.94 15.12
N HIS A 291 13.54 -16.91 15.73
CA HIS A 291 12.08 -16.95 15.78
C HIS A 291 11.49 -15.81 16.59
N THR A 292 10.26 -15.44 16.26
CA THR A 292 9.46 -14.48 17.04
C THR A 292 7.97 -14.70 16.82
N GLN A 293 7.16 -13.95 17.54
CA GLN A 293 5.72 -13.89 17.35
C GLN A 293 5.33 -12.55 16.76
N VAL A 294 4.45 -12.56 15.76
CA VAL A 294 3.95 -11.37 15.09
C VAL A 294 2.43 -11.41 15.03
N LYS A 295 1.80 -10.30 15.38
CA LYS A 295 0.38 -10.08 15.14
C LYS A 295 0.20 -8.81 14.35
N THR A 296 -0.51 -8.89 13.22
CA THR A 296 -0.87 -7.69 12.47
C THR A 296 -1.93 -6.90 13.22
N LEU A 297 -1.75 -5.60 13.29
CA LEU A 297 -2.63 -4.68 14.00
C LEU A 297 -2.71 -3.34 13.24
N PRO A 298 -3.79 -2.55 13.44
CA PRO A 298 -3.79 -1.16 13.00
C PRO A 298 -2.57 -0.41 13.52
N TYR A 299 -2.10 0.59 12.76
CA TYR A 299 -0.96 1.42 13.15
C TYR A 299 -1.13 2.01 14.58
N PRO A 300 -0.11 2.03 15.43
CA PRO A 300 1.31 1.75 15.15
C PRO A 300 1.72 0.27 15.29
N GLY A 301 0.79 -0.67 15.29
CA GLY A 301 1.09 -2.10 15.29
C GLY A 301 1.76 -2.55 13.98
N PHE A 302 2.15 -3.82 13.93
CA PHE A 302 2.79 -4.38 12.74
C PHE A 302 1.81 -4.41 11.56
N PRO A 303 2.15 -3.78 10.42
CA PRO A 303 1.21 -3.61 9.32
C PRO A 303 0.93 -4.93 8.59
N THR A 304 -0.35 -5.17 8.28
CA THR A 304 -0.76 -6.33 7.49
C THR A 304 -0.08 -6.40 6.12
N ASP A 305 0.28 -5.25 5.53
CA ASP A 305 0.99 -5.17 4.25
C ASP A 305 2.44 -5.67 4.31
N MET A 306 2.99 -5.89 5.52
CA MET A 306 4.30 -6.49 5.76
C MET A 306 4.23 -7.94 6.25
N GLN A 307 3.04 -8.49 6.41
CA GLN A 307 2.85 -9.86 6.91
C GLN A 307 3.49 -10.91 5.99
N PRO A 308 3.36 -10.88 4.65
CA PRO A 308 4.04 -11.84 3.79
C PRO A 308 5.57 -11.75 3.87
N GLN A 309 6.14 -10.55 3.93
CA GLN A 309 7.59 -10.33 3.97
C GLN A 309 8.21 -10.88 5.27
N ILE A 310 7.58 -10.63 6.43
CA ILE A 310 8.09 -11.18 7.69
C ILE A 310 7.92 -12.70 7.74
N THR A 311 6.86 -13.25 7.17
CA THR A 311 6.65 -14.70 7.09
C THR A 311 7.78 -15.38 6.29
N VAL A 312 8.21 -14.79 5.18
CA VAL A 312 9.35 -15.27 4.40
C VAL A 312 10.63 -15.27 5.25
N ALA A 313 10.88 -14.24 6.04
CA ALA A 313 12.05 -14.18 6.91
C ALA A 313 11.97 -15.21 8.05
N LEU A 314 10.80 -15.37 8.67
CA LEU A 314 10.61 -16.30 9.78
C LEU A 314 10.70 -17.77 9.34
N ALA A 315 10.38 -18.10 8.11
CA ALA A 315 10.57 -19.45 7.59
C ALA A 315 12.06 -19.83 7.39
N LEU A 316 12.97 -18.86 7.46
CA LEU A 316 14.43 -19.06 7.50
C LEU A 316 15.02 -18.87 8.90
N ALA A 317 14.19 -18.52 9.89
CA ALA A 317 14.64 -18.28 11.25
C ALA A 317 14.81 -19.59 12.04
N LYS A 318 15.72 -19.60 13.01
CA LYS A 318 15.88 -20.74 13.91
C LYS A 318 14.71 -20.83 14.89
N GLY A 319 14.10 -22.00 15.01
CA GLY A 319 13.00 -22.28 15.92
C GLY A 319 11.62 -22.10 15.28
N THR A 320 10.58 -22.06 16.11
CA THR A 320 9.19 -21.96 15.68
C THR A 320 8.67 -20.55 15.89
N SER A 321 8.16 -19.94 14.84
CA SER A 321 7.52 -18.61 14.86
C SER A 321 6.02 -18.73 14.69
N ILE A 322 5.29 -17.70 15.16
CA ILE A 322 3.84 -17.60 15.01
C ILE A 322 3.49 -16.25 14.39
N VAL A 323 2.73 -16.28 13.31
CA VAL A 323 2.21 -15.06 12.67
C VAL A 323 0.69 -15.12 12.69
N THR A 324 0.06 -14.15 13.38
CA THR A 324 -1.39 -14.00 13.43
C THR A 324 -1.84 -12.82 12.59
N GLU A 325 -2.66 -13.07 11.59
CA GLU A 325 -3.28 -12.04 10.73
C GLU A 325 -4.61 -11.62 11.33
N SER A 326 -4.70 -10.37 11.79
CA SER A 326 -5.90 -9.86 12.47
C SER A 326 -6.72 -8.88 11.63
N ILE A 327 -6.25 -8.54 10.42
CA ILE A 327 -6.88 -7.53 9.57
C ILE A 327 -7.67 -8.18 8.42
N PHE A 328 -7.10 -9.21 7.78
CA PHE A 328 -7.72 -9.87 6.62
C PHE A 328 -7.79 -11.38 6.78
N GLU A 329 -8.89 -11.97 6.30
CA GLU A 329 -9.24 -13.38 6.51
C GLU A 329 -8.42 -14.35 5.65
N ASN A 330 -8.02 -13.94 4.44
CA ASN A 330 -7.41 -14.81 3.41
C ASN A 330 -6.00 -14.37 3.01
N ARG A 331 -5.17 -13.95 3.96
CA ARG A 331 -3.87 -13.37 3.63
C ARG A 331 -2.70 -14.35 3.66
N PHE A 332 -2.94 -15.65 3.75
CA PHE A 332 -1.90 -16.68 3.75
C PHE A 332 -1.84 -17.51 2.45
N LYS A 333 -2.50 -17.09 1.37
CA LYS A 333 -2.53 -17.82 0.09
C LYS A 333 -1.15 -18.10 -0.52
N TYR A 334 -0.17 -17.26 -0.25
CA TYR A 334 1.21 -17.41 -0.72
C TYR A 334 1.97 -18.54 -0.01
N VAL A 335 1.46 -19.09 1.08
CA VAL A 335 2.11 -20.16 1.84
C VAL A 335 2.30 -21.40 1.00
N ASP A 336 1.35 -21.72 0.11
CA ASP A 336 1.48 -22.85 -0.82
C ASP A 336 2.69 -22.68 -1.75
N GLU A 337 2.95 -21.45 -2.20
CA GLU A 337 4.12 -21.12 -3.03
C GLU A 337 5.43 -21.25 -2.22
N LEU A 338 5.46 -20.81 -0.96
CA LEU A 338 6.62 -21.01 -0.08
C LEU A 338 6.87 -22.49 0.22
N THR A 339 5.82 -23.29 0.34
CA THR A 339 5.93 -24.73 0.53
C THR A 339 6.62 -25.40 -0.66
N ARG A 340 6.36 -24.94 -1.89
CA ARG A 340 7.10 -25.39 -3.10
C ARG A 340 8.60 -25.09 -3.02
N MET A 341 9.00 -24.06 -2.28
CA MET A 341 10.40 -23.70 -2.04
C MET A 341 11.02 -24.44 -0.86
N GLY A 342 10.26 -25.29 -0.18
CA GLY A 342 10.71 -26.08 0.97
C GLY A 342 10.42 -25.47 2.34
N ALA A 343 9.60 -24.44 2.43
CA ALA A 343 9.18 -23.88 3.71
C ALA A 343 8.29 -24.88 4.50
N ASN A 344 8.39 -24.84 5.82
CA ASN A 344 7.56 -25.63 6.72
C ASN A 344 6.60 -24.70 7.48
N ILE A 345 5.43 -24.50 6.92
CA ILE A 345 4.40 -23.56 7.43
C ILE A 345 3.06 -24.28 7.49
N LYS A 346 2.40 -24.22 8.64
CA LYS A 346 1.04 -24.71 8.85
C LYS A 346 0.12 -23.52 9.15
N VAL A 347 -0.94 -23.37 8.38
CA VAL A 347 -1.94 -22.33 8.59
C VAL A 347 -3.17 -22.92 9.26
N GLU A 348 -3.59 -22.34 10.37
CA GLU A 348 -4.79 -22.69 11.12
C GLU A 348 -5.62 -21.41 11.34
N GLY A 349 -6.73 -21.29 10.62
CA GLY A 349 -7.56 -20.08 10.65
C GLY A 349 -6.76 -18.84 10.20
N ASN A 350 -6.57 -17.90 11.11
CA ASN A 350 -5.83 -16.66 10.86
C ASN A 350 -4.37 -16.69 11.38
N THR A 351 -3.86 -17.88 11.72
CA THR A 351 -2.55 -18.02 12.32
C THR A 351 -1.68 -18.98 11.51
N ALA A 352 -0.46 -18.58 11.21
CA ALA A 352 0.58 -19.42 10.64
C ALA A 352 1.58 -19.83 11.71
N ILE A 353 1.82 -21.15 11.82
CA ILE A 353 2.87 -21.74 12.64
C ILE A 353 4.01 -22.09 11.67
N ILE A 354 5.18 -21.52 11.93
CA ILE A 354 6.32 -21.54 11.01
C ILE A 354 7.50 -22.19 11.70
N ASP A 355 7.86 -23.37 11.24
CA ASP A 355 9.11 -24.03 11.66
C ASP A 355 10.22 -23.69 10.68
N GLY A 356 11.26 -23.03 11.17
CA GLY A 356 12.33 -22.53 10.33
C GLY A 356 13.09 -23.63 9.62
N VAL A 357 13.40 -23.39 8.32
CA VAL A 357 14.24 -24.24 7.51
C VAL A 357 15.61 -23.63 7.26
N THR A 358 16.58 -24.40 6.90
CA THR A 358 17.95 -23.90 6.69
C THR A 358 18.10 -23.09 5.42
N LYS A 359 17.25 -23.36 4.41
CA LYS A 359 17.27 -22.73 3.10
C LYS A 359 15.97 -22.91 2.34
N TYR A 360 15.73 -22.04 1.40
CA TYR A 360 14.80 -22.24 0.30
C TYR A 360 15.51 -22.84 -0.92
N THR A 361 14.76 -23.50 -1.78
CA THR A 361 15.20 -23.96 -3.10
C THR A 361 14.42 -23.25 -4.20
N GLY A 362 15.06 -23.00 -5.33
CA GLY A 362 14.43 -22.34 -6.47
C GLY A 362 13.20 -23.09 -6.98
N ALA A 363 12.17 -22.35 -7.37
CA ALA A 363 10.90 -22.90 -7.86
C ALA A 363 10.22 -21.96 -8.86
N SER A 364 9.23 -22.49 -9.58
CA SER A 364 8.28 -21.68 -10.34
C SER A 364 7.13 -21.29 -9.41
N LEU A 365 6.89 -19.98 -9.28
CA LEU A 365 5.99 -19.35 -8.31
C LEU A 365 4.99 -18.45 -9.03
N SER A 366 3.77 -18.38 -8.52
CA SER A 366 2.76 -17.44 -8.99
C SER A 366 2.44 -16.39 -7.93
N SER A 367 2.48 -15.12 -8.31
CA SER A 367 2.16 -14.00 -7.43
C SER A 367 0.65 -13.90 -7.21
N PRO A 368 0.13 -14.18 -5.99
CA PRO A 368 -1.31 -14.17 -5.77
C PRO A 368 -1.86 -12.75 -5.56
N ASP A 369 -1.04 -11.84 -5.09
CA ASP A 369 -1.37 -10.42 -4.85
C ASP A 369 -0.11 -9.55 -4.79
N LEU A 370 -0.29 -8.25 -4.64
CA LEU A 370 0.76 -7.24 -4.61
C LEU A 370 1.85 -7.53 -3.55
N ARG A 371 1.47 -7.75 -2.31
CA ARG A 371 2.42 -7.87 -1.18
C ARG A 371 3.03 -9.27 -1.09
N ALA A 372 2.20 -10.27 -1.30
CA ALA A 372 2.66 -11.64 -1.39
C ALA A 372 3.61 -11.86 -2.58
N GLY A 373 3.32 -11.25 -3.73
CA GLY A 373 4.21 -11.29 -4.89
C GLY A 373 5.59 -10.73 -4.59
N ALA A 374 5.67 -9.56 -3.96
CA ALA A 374 6.94 -8.98 -3.53
C ALA A 374 7.67 -9.89 -2.53
N ALA A 375 6.95 -10.47 -1.56
CA ALA A 375 7.53 -11.40 -0.60
C ALA A 375 8.08 -12.67 -1.26
N LEU A 376 7.40 -13.21 -2.28
CA LEU A 376 7.90 -14.35 -3.06
C LEU A 376 9.19 -14.02 -3.83
N VAL A 377 9.32 -12.79 -4.32
CA VAL A 377 10.60 -12.30 -4.89
C VAL A 377 11.71 -12.33 -3.83
N LEU A 378 11.43 -11.90 -2.60
CA LEU A 378 12.39 -11.97 -1.51
C LEU A 378 12.79 -13.42 -1.20
N ALA A 379 11.82 -14.32 -1.16
CA ALA A 379 12.10 -15.75 -0.96
C ALA A 379 12.98 -16.32 -2.08
N ALA A 380 12.70 -15.95 -3.33
CA ALA A 380 13.51 -16.35 -4.49
C ALA A 380 14.96 -15.81 -4.42
N LEU A 381 15.16 -14.58 -3.93
CA LEU A 381 16.48 -14.00 -3.70
C LEU A 381 17.28 -14.73 -2.61
N ALA A 382 16.60 -15.27 -1.61
CA ALA A 382 17.22 -16.05 -0.54
C ALA A 382 17.43 -17.54 -0.90
N ALA A 383 16.83 -18.03 -1.98
CA ALA A 383 16.84 -19.43 -2.36
C ALA A 383 18.15 -19.86 -3.02
N GLU A 384 18.49 -21.15 -2.90
CA GLU A 384 19.50 -21.78 -3.74
C GLU A 384 18.91 -22.11 -5.12
N GLY A 385 19.58 -21.70 -6.18
CA GLY A 385 19.19 -21.98 -7.56
C GLY A 385 18.39 -20.87 -8.21
N VAL A 386 17.62 -21.22 -9.22
CA VAL A 386 16.84 -20.27 -10.03
C VAL A 386 15.36 -20.42 -9.74
N SER A 387 14.69 -19.30 -9.54
CA SER A 387 13.23 -19.22 -9.44
C SER A 387 12.65 -18.38 -10.56
N VAL A 388 11.41 -18.64 -10.90
CA VAL A 388 10.61 -17.81 -11.80
C VAL A 388 9.37 -17.35 -11.04
N VAL A 389 9.09 -16.05 -11.08
CA VAL A 389 7.88 -15.48 -10.46
C VAL A 389 6.96 -14.96 -11.56
N ASP A 390 5.81 -15.59 -11.66
CA ASP A 390 4.74 -15.22 -12.60
C ASP A 390 3.82 -14.15 -12.02
N ASP A 391 2.92 -13.63 -12.87
CA ASP A 391 1.89 -12.66 -12.51
C ASP A 391 2.45 -11.38 -11.84
N ILE A 392 3.62 -10.93 -12.28
CA ILE A 392 4.30 -9.72 -11.76
C ILE A 392 3.47 -8.46 -11.90
N LYS A 393 2.43 -8.46 -12.76
CA LYS A 393 1.43 -7.39 -12.87
C LYS A 393 0.80 -6.99 -11.53
N TYR A 394 0.76 -7.91 -10.56
CA TYR A 394 0.28 -7.60 -9.20
C TYR A 394 1.34 -6.83 -8.41
N ILE A 395 2.63 -7.13 -8.59
CA ILE A 395 3.74 -6.41 -7.94
C ILE A 395 3.81 -4.98 -8.46
N GLU A 396 3.65 -4.77 -9.78
CA GLU A 396 3.68 -3.47 -10.45
C GLU A 396 2.55 -2.51 -10.03
N ARG A 397 1.54 -3.02 -9.34
CA ARG A 397 0.49 -2.19 -8.75
C ARG A 397 1.00 -1.25 -7.67
N GLY A 398 2.11 -1.56 -7.02
CA GLY A 398 2.59 -0.77 -5.89
C GLY A 398 4.09 -0.72 -5.67
N TYR A 399 4.88 -1.39 -6.51
CA TYR A 399 6.34 -1.30 -6.50
C TYR A 399 6.85 -0.79 -7.85
N GLU A 400 7.42 0.41 -7.81
CA GLU A 400 8.00 1.03 -8.99
C GLU A 400 9.41 0.48 -9.24
N ASP A 401 9.67 0.01 -10.47
CA ASP A 401 10.98 -0.50 -10.91
C ASP A 401 11.59 -1.54 -9.95
N PHE A 402 10.75 -2.39 -9.34
CA PHE A 402 11.15 -3.28 -8.25
C PHE A 402 12.39 -4.12 -8.59
N HIS A 403 12.40 -4.74 -9.77
CA HIS A 403 13.54 -5.55 -10.22
C HIS A 403 14.79 -4.71 -10.49
N LEU A 404 14.66 -3.46 -10.95
CA LEU A 404 15.79 -2.56 -11.18
C LEU A 404 16.41 -2.11 -9.86
N LYS A 405 15.59 -1.77 -8.87
CA LYS A 405 16.05 -1.42 -7.51
C LYS A 405 16.75 -2.60 -6.85
N LEU A 406 16.20 -3.81 -6.96
CA LEU A 406 16.84 -5.02 -6.44
C LEU A 406 18.18 -5.31 -7.16
N ARG A 407 18.23 -5.11 -8.48
CA ARG A 407 19.46 -5.28 -9.26
C ARG A 407 20.55 -4.28 -8.84
N SER A 408 20.19 -3.05 -8.53
CA SER A 408 21.15 -2.05 -8.03
C SER A 408 21.78 -2.44 -6.70
N LEU A 409 21.11 -3.30 -5.91
CA LEU A 409 21.62 -3.89 -4.68
C LEU A 409 22.41 -5.20 -4.90
N GLY A 410 22.62 -5.62 -6.13
CA GLY A 410 23.37 -6.83 -6.48
C GLY A 410 22.53 -8.07 -6.73
N ALA A 411 21.18 -7.96 -6.78
CA ALA A 411 20.33 -9.08 -7.12
C ALA A 411 20.55 -9.53 -8.57
N GLN A 412 20.59 -10.84 -8.78
CA GLN A 412 20.52 -11.45 -10.10
C GLN A 412 19.06 -11.70 -10.46
N ILE A 413 18.42 -10.68 -11.02
CA ILE A 413 17.01 -10.67 -11.40
C ILE A 413 16.85 -10.02 -12.77
N ASP A 414 16.12 -10.64 -13.67
CA ASP A 414 15.79 -10.10 -14.99
C ASP A 414 14.29 -10.30 -15.29
N LEU A 415 13.76 -9.39 -16.10
CA LEU A 415 12.43 -9.52 -16.70
C LEU A 415 12.54 -10.40 -17.94
N VAL A 416 11.78 -11.50 -17.97
CA VAL A 416 11.80 -12.46 -19.07
C VAL A 416 10.39 -12.61 -19.64
N GLN A 417 10.29 -12.71 -20.97
CA GLN A 417 9.02 -12.88 -21.69
C GLN A 417 8.98 -14.17 -22.50
N THR A 418 10.15 -14.68 -22.87
CA THR A 418 10.32 -15.83 -23.75
C THR A 418 11.29 -16.85 -23.16
N GLU A 419 11.19 -18.10 -23.61
CA GLU A 419 12.15 -19.14 -23.25
C GLU A 419 13.60 -18.76 -23.65
N LYS A 420 13.76 -17.99 -24.72
CA LYS A 420 15.05 -17.46 -25.15
C LYS A 420 15.64 -16.48 -24.13
N ASP A 421 14.81 -15.60 -23.55
CA ASP A 421 15.25 -14.66 -22.52
C ASP A 421 15.64 -15.41 -21.24
N PHE A 422 14.87 -16.41 -20.86
CA PHE A 422 15.18 -17.27 -19.72
C PHE A 422 16.52 -18.02 -19.91
N ARG A 423 16.75 -18.60 -21.08
CA ARG A 423 18.05 -19.23 -21.38
C ARG A 423 19.21 -18.25 -21.33
N LYS A 424 19.02 -17.03 -21.84
CA LYS A 424 20.06 -15.97 -21.74
C LYS A 424 20.34 -15.62 -20.27
N PHE A 425 19.29 -15.51 -19.46
CA PHE A 425 19.45 -15.26 -18.03
C PHE A 425 20.24 -16.38 -17.35
N GLN A 426 19.92 -17.64 -17.62
CA GLN A 426 20.66 -18.79 -17.07
C GLN A 426 22.14 -18.77 -17.48
N LEU A 427 22.46 -18.46 -18.74
CA LEU A 427 23.85 -18.36 -19.22
C LEU A 427 24.64 -17.19 -18.60
N LYS A 428 23.95 -16.12 -18.27
CA LYS A 428 24.54 -14.92 -17.64
C LYS A 428 24.83 -15.13 -16.16
N THR A 429 24.05 -15.93 -15.50
CA THR A 429 24.06 -16.11 -14.04
C THR A 429 24.64 -17.45 -13.58
N GLY A 430 24.85 -18.39 -14.50
CA GLY A 430 25.27 -19.77 -14.28
C GLY A 430 26.73 -20.02 -13.96
#